data_be1e243c0484e298ecd8d231351cf26c
#
_entry.id   be1e243c0484e298ecd8d231351cf26c
#
_cell.length_a   1.000
_cell.length_b   1.000
_cell.length_c   1.000
_cell.angle_alpha   90.00
_cell.angle_beta   90.00
_cell.angle_gamma   90.00
#
_symmetry.space_group_name_H-M   'P 1'
#
loop_
_entity.id
_entity.type
_entity.pdbx_description
1 polymer ?
#
loop_
_entity_poly.entity_id
_entity_poly.type
_entity_poly.pdbx_seq_one_letter_code
_entity_poly.pdbx_strand_id
1 'polypeptide(L)'
;IAVDTRGHGKSPRGTAPFTMNQFAEDLNSFLEDNNINNIILLGFSDGANIAIKFALKYPDKIKALILNGADLNTKGVKLNVQIPIEIGYIISRLFQNKSEEAKLKTEILGLMVNEPNIKPEELHSIKVPTLVLAGTKDLIKENHSKLIADNIKDSELSFIEGNHFIAGKNPSE
;
A
#
# COMPACT_ATOMS: atom_id res chain seq x y z
N ILE A 1 -3.48 -5.26 -16.08
CA ILE A 1 -3.41 -6.47 -15.25
C ILE A 1 -3.71 -6.05 -13.82
N ALA A 2 -4.63 -6.72 -13.14
CA ALA A 2 -4.87 -6.58 -11.71
C ALA A 2 -4.34 -7.83 -11.00
N VAL A 3 -3.55 -7.62 -9.95
CA VAL A 3 -2.94 -8.72 -9.18
C VAL A 3 -3.51 -8.69 -7.77
N ASP A 4 -4.05 -9.82 -7.34
CA ASP A 4 -4.42 -10.02 -5.94
C ASP A 4 -3.15 -10.31 -5.12
N THR A 5 -2.91 -9.56 -4.06
CA THR A 5 -1.81 -9.86 -3.15
C THR A 5 -2.03 -11.17 -2.42
N ARG A 6 -0.95 -11.81 -1.98
CA ARG A 6 -0.96 -13.03 -1.15
C ARG A 6 -2.04 -12.96 -0.05
N GLY A 7 -2.87 -14.00 0.05
CA GLY A 7 -3.95 -14.08 1.04
C GLY A 7 -5.19 -13.24 0.73
N HIS A 8 -5.24 -12.58 -0.43
CA HIS A 8 -6.40 -11.80 -0.88
C HIS A 8 -6.96 -12.36 -2.18
N GLY A 9 -8.25 -12.12 -2.42
CA GLY A 9 -8.93 -12.50 -3.64
C GLY A 9 -8.72 -13.97 -4.02
N LYS A 10 -8.09 -14.22 -5.17
CA LYS A 10 -7.79 -15.56 -5.68
C LYS A 10 -6.37 -16.04 -5.33
N SER A 11 -5.53 -15.17 -4.78
CA SER A 11 -4.16 -15.51 -4.43
C SER A 11 -4.08 -16.23 -3.08
N PRO A 12 -3.54 -17.47 -3.03
CA PRO A 12 -3.45 -18.22 -1.78
C PRO A 12 -2.51 -17.52 -0.79
N ARG A 13 -2.73 -17.77 0.51
CA ARG A 13 -1.86 -17.26 1.59
C ARG A 13 -0.42 -17.76 1.46
N GLY A 14 -0.23 -19.02 1.07
CA GLY A 14 1.09 -19.65 1.04
C GLY A 14 1.79 -19.64 2.41
N THR A 15 3.09 -19.96 2.41
CA THR A 15 3.89 -20.11 3.64
C THR A 15 4.89 -18.97 3.87
N ALA A 16 5.19 -18.15 2.85
CA ALA A 16 6.13 -17.04 2.96
C ALA A 16 5.63 -15.96 3.95
N PRO A 17 6.52 -15.08 4.45
CA PRO A 17 6.14 -14.00 5.37
C PRO A 17 4.97 -13.17 4.86
N PHE A 18 4.12 -12.71 5.77
CA PHE A 18 2.99 -11.84 5.44
C PHE A 18 3.38 -10.39 5.69
N THR A 19 4.16 -9.83 4.78
CA THR A 19 4.75 -8.49 4.87
C THR A 19 4.66 -7.77 3.54
N MET A 20 4.63 -6.44 3.56
CA MET A 20 4.62 -5.64 2.32
C MET A 20 5.90 -5.83 1.50
N ASN A 21 7.03 -6.08 2.13
CA ASN A 21 8.26 -6.44 1.42
C ASN A 21 8.10 -7.76 0.65
N GLN A 22 7.51 -8.79 1.27
CA GLN A 22 7.24 -10.06 0.59
C GLN A 22 6.24 -9.88 -0.56
N PHE A 23 5.23 -9.04 -0.39
CA PHE A 23 4.27 -8.77 -1.46
C PHE A 23 4.92 -8.06 -2.66
N ALA A 24 5.89 -7.18 -2.40
CA ALA A 24 6.69 -6.59 -3.47
C ALA A 24 7.57 -7.64 -4.19
N GLU A 25 8.10 -8.63 -3.47
CA GLU A 25 8.83 -9.77 -4.07
C GLU A 25 7.89 -10.67 -4.89
N ASP A 26 6.70 -10.96 -4.39
CA ASP A 26 5.69 -11.73 -5.11
C ASP A 26 5.31 -11.04 -6.43
N LEU A 27 5.12 -9.72 -6.40
CA LEU A 27 4.87 -8.93 -7.61
C LEU A 27 6.05 -9.02 -8.59
N ASN A 28 7.29 -8.93 -8.08
CA ASN A 28 8.47 -9.07 -8.94
C ASN A 28 8.52 -10.44 -9.61
N SER A 29 8.29 -11.52 -8.85
CA SER A 29 8.26 -12.88 -9.39
C SER A 29 7.17 -13.03 -10.45
N PHE A 30 5.97 -12.51 -10.19
CA PHE A 30 4.88 -12.50 -11.17
C PHE A 30 5.27 -11.79 -12.47
N LEU A 31 5.93 -10.64 -12.38
CA LEU A 31 6.38 -9.89 -13.56
C LEU A 31 7.46 -10.65 -14.34
N GLU A 32 8.40 -11.28 -13.64
CA GLU A 32 9.46 -12.10 -14.26
C GLU A 32 8.89 -13.33 -14.97
N ASP A 33 8.03 -14.08 -14.30
CA ASP A 33 7.39 -15.29 -14.85
C ASP A 33 6.56 -14.99 -16.11
N ASN A 34 6.04 -13.76 -16.23
CA ASN A 34 5.26 -13.32 -17.37
C ASN A 34 6.05 -12.47 -18.38
N ASN A 35 7.37 -12.27 -18.19
CA ASN A 35 8.22 -11.43 -19.02
C ASN A 35 7.72 -10.00 -19.15
N ILE A 36 7.16 -9.42 -18.08
CA ILE A 36 6.61 -8.06 -18.04
C ILE A 36 7.65 -7.10 -17.44
N ASN A 37 7.96 -6.05 -18.18
CA ASN A 37 8.92 -5.01 -17.78
C ASN A 37 8.38 -3.61 -18.13
N ASN A 38 9.00 -2.56 -17.60
CA ASN A 38 8.64 -1.16 -17.87
C ASN A 38 7.16 -0.87 -17.59
N ILE A 39 6.69 -1.22 -16.39
CA ILE A 39 5.29 -1.09 -16.01
C ILE A 39 4.95 0.32 -15.52
N ILE A 40 3.69 0.71 -15.70
CA ILE A 40 3.06 1.73 -14.88
C ILE A 40 2.39 0.98 -13.72
N LEU A 41 2.87 1.23 -12.51
CA LEU A 41 2.37 0.55 -11.31
C LEU A 41 1.39 1.45 -10.56
N LEU A 42 0.14 1.01 -10.50
CA LEU A 42 -0.89 1.64 -9.68
C LEU A 42 -1.13 0.80 -8.42
N GLY A 43 -1.06 1.44 -7.26
CA GLY A 43 -1.43 0.86 -5.99
C GLY A 43 -2.51 1.66 -5.28
N PHE A 44 -3.41 0.98 -4.59
CA PHE A 44 -4.44 1.58 -3.76
C PHE A 44 -4.30 1.12 -2.31
N SER A 45 -4.31 2.05 -1.34
CA SER A 45 -4.20 1.76 0.09
C SER A 45 -2.94 0.94 0.39
N ASP A 46 -3.04 -0.24 1.03
CA ASP A 46 -1.92 -1.16 1.20
C ASP A 46 -1.21 -1.50 -0.12
N GLY A 47 -1.97 -1.57 -1.22
CA GLY A 47 -1.39 -1.73 -2.56
C GLY A 47 -0.48 -0.57 -2.97
N ALA A 48 -0.77 0.66 -2.53
CA ALA A 48 0.09 1.82 -2.76
C ALA A 48 1.37 1.74 -1.92
N ASN A 49 1.28 1.25 -0.69
CA ASN A 49 2.44 1.01 0.17
C ASN A 49 3.34 -0.09 -0.39
N ILE A 50 2.74 -1.17 -0.92
CA ILE A 50 3.46 -2.23 -1.65
C ILE A 50 4.14 -1.66 -2.90
N ALA A 51 3.45 -0.78 -3.65
CA ALA A 51 4.00 -0.15 -4.84
C ALA A 51 5.22 0.74 -4.51
N ILE A 52 5.21 1.47 -3.38
CA ILE A 52 6.39 2.19 -2.90
C ILE A 52 7.53 1.20 -2.59
N LYS A 53 7.27 0.13 -1.82
CA LYS A 53 8.29 -0.90 -1.51
C LYS A 53 8.86 -1.53 -2.77
N PHE A 54 8.01 -1.78 -3.77
CA PHE A 54 8.43 -2.28 -5.08
C PHE A 54 9.32 -1.28 -5.81
N ALA A 55 8.92 0.00 -5.86
CA ALA A 55 9.68 1.07 -6.52
C ALA A 55 11.07 1.26 -5.89
N LEU A 56 11.17 1.16 -4.57
CA LEU A 56 12.44 1.24 -3.84
C LEU A 56 13.37 0.06 -4.14
N LYS A 57 12.80 -1.13 -4.34
CA LYS A 57 13.57 -2.37 -4.52
C LYS A 57 13.90 -2.68 -5.98
N TYR A 58 12.98 -2.37 -6.89
CA TYR A 58 13.05 -2.70 -8.31
C TYR A 58 12.83 -1.47 -9.22
N PRO A 59 13.63 -0.40 -9.05
CA PRO A 59 13.40 0.87 -9.76
C PRO A 59 13.45 0.73 -11.29
N ASP A 60 14.27 -0.17 -11.81
CA ASP A 60 14.45 -0.38 -13.26
C ASP A 60 13.24 -1.06 -13.94
N LYS A 61 12.32 -1.62 -13.14
CA LYS A 61 11.12 -2.28 -13.67
C LYS A 61 9.93 -1.33 -13.86
N ILE A 62 10.02 -0.11 -13.30
CA ILE A 62 8.92 0.85 -13.28
C ILE A 62 9.17 1.99 -14.25
N LYS A 63 8.15 2.34 -15.02
CA LYS A 63 8.11 3.50 -15.93
C LYS A 63 7.42 4.71 -15.27
N ALA A 64 6.38 4.47 -14.48
CA ALA A 64 5.66 5.47 -13.71
C ALA A 64 4.94 4.83 -12.52
N LEU A 65 4.65 5.63 -11.50
CA LEU A 65 4.03 5.18 -10.25
C LEU A 65 2.76 5.99 -9.99
N ILE A 66 1.68 5.32 -9.59
CA ILE A 66 0.43 5.95 -9.16
C ILE A 66 0.09 5.42 -7.77
N LEU A 67 0.09 6.31 -6.78
CA LEU A 67 -0.11 6.02 -5.37
C LEU A 67 -1.46 6.60 -4.92
N ASN A 68 -2.48 5.77 -4.79
CA ASN A 68 -3.78 6.21 -4.32
C ASN A 68 -3.98 5.83 -2.85
N GLY A 69 -4.03 6.82 -1.96
CA GLY A 69 -4.25 6.64 -0.53
C GLY A 69 -3.11 5.91 0.18
N ALA A 70 -1.85 6.19 -0.21
CA ALA A 70 -0.67 5.63 0.43
C ALA A 70 -0.39 6.26 1.80
N ASP A 71 0.23 5.48 2.68
CA ASP A 71 0.87 5.97 3.90
C ASP A 71 2.27 5.37 4.08
N LEU A 72 3.12 6.06 4.83
CA LEU A 72 4.49 5.60 5.13
C LEU A 72 4.58 4.86 6.46
N ASN A 73 3.60 5.09 7.32
CA ASN A 73 3.48 4.50 8.65
C ASN A 73 2.11 4.86 9.26
N THR A 74 1.76 4.20 10.35
CA THR A 74 0.47 4.38 11.06
C THR A 74 0.18 5.80 11.51
N LYS A 75 1.21 6.68 11.68
CA LYS A 75 1.01 8.10 12.01
C LYS A 75 0.36 8.89 10.87
N GLY A 76 0.42 8.37 9.64
CA GLY A 76 -0.26 8.93 8.47
C GLY A 76 -1.78 8.74 8.51
N VAL A 77 -2.26 7.74 9.20
CA VAL A 77 -3.69 7.42 9.32
C VAL A 77 -4.35 8.29 10.39
N LYS A 78 -5.61 8.67 10.18
CA LYS A 78 -6.41 9.42 11.18
C LYS A 78 -6.66 8.55 12.41
N LEU A 79 -6.54 9.13 13.62
CA LEU A 79 -6.61 8.38 14.87
C LEU A 79 -7.96 7.67 15.09
N ASN A 80 -9.05 8.26 14.64
CA ASN A 80 -10.37 7.65 14.72
C ASN A 80 -10.53 6.39 13.86
N VAL A 81 -9.60 6.16 12.92
CA VAL A 81 -9.50 4.94 12.11
C VAL A 81 -8.45 4.01 12.69
N GLN A 82 -7.27 4.53 13.02
CA GLN A 82 -6.13 3.73 13.47
C GLN A 82 -6.40 3.04 14.81
N ILE A 83 -6.97 3.75 15.81
CA ILE A 83 -7.22 3.18 17.15
C ILE A 83 -8.13 1.94 17.10
N PRO A 84 -9.30 1.94 16.41
CA PRO A 84 -10.10 0.74 16.24
C PRO A 84 -9.35 -0.44 15.60
N ILE A 85 -8.47 -0.18 14.63
CA ILE A 85 -7.66 -1.19 13.97
C ILE A 85 -6.67 -1.82 14.98
N GLU A 86 -5.98 -1.01 15.76
CA GLU A 86 -5.04 -1.47 16.80
C GLU A 86 -5.73 -2.31 17.87
N ILE A 87 -6.91 -1.88 18.35
CA ILE A 87 -7.73 -2.65 19.28
C ILE A 87 -8.15 -3.98 18.64
N GLY A 88 -8.63 -3.94 17.39
CA GLY A 88 -9.01 -5.14 16.63
C GLY A 88 -7.85 -6.11 16.48
N TYR A 89 -6.64 -5.61 16.20
CA TYR A 89 -5.42 -6.42 16.12
C TYR A 89 -5.10 -7.10 17.46
N ILE A 90 -5.11 -6.35 18.57
CA ILE A 90 -4.85 -6.91 19.92
C ILE A 90 -5.84 -8.04 20.23
N ILE A 91 -7.13 -7.81 19.95
CA ILE A 91 -8.18 -8.82 20.19
C ILE A 91 -7.97 -10.03 19.26
N SER A 92 -7.69 -9.82 17.98
CA SER A 92 -7.53 -10.91 17.00
C SER A 92 -6.38 -11.85 17.37
N ARG A 93 -5.29 -11.32 17.95
CA ARG A 93 -4.16 -12.11 18.43
C ARG A 93 -4.54 -13.15 19.48
N LEU A 94 -5.56 -12.88 20.29
CA LEU A 94 -6.04 -13.84 21.30
C LEU A 94 -6.71 -15.08 20.67
N PHE A 95 -7.16 -14.94 19.42
CA PHE A 95 -7.94 -15.95 18.71
C PHE A 95 -7.28 -16.50 17.46
N GLN A 96 -6.07 -16.03 17.10
CA GLN A 96 -5.38 -16.36 15.84
C GLN A 96 -5.16 -17.88 15.61
N ASN A 97 -5.06 -18.65 16.70
CA ASN A 97 -4.82 -20.10 16.61
C ASN A 97 -6.11 -20.93 16.48
N LYS A 98 -7.29 -20.30 16.41
CA LYS A 98 -8.57 -21.02 16.30
C LYS A 98 -8.85 -21.57 14.91
N SER A 99 -8.37 -20.89 13.86
CA SER A 99 -8.55 -21.31 12.46
C SER A 99 -7.56 -20.56 11.55
N GLU A 100 -7.33 -21.07 10.36
CA GLU A 100 -6.52 -20.38 9.35
C GLU A 100 -7.13 -19.01 8.96
N GLU A 101 -8.44 -18.89 8.95
CA GLU A 101 -9.14 -17.63 8.71
C GLU A 101 -8.86 -16.61 9.82
N ALA A 102 -8.93 -17.04 11.09
CA ALA A 102 -8.61 -16.18 12.23
C ALA A 102 -7.15 -15.73 12.21
N LYS A 103 -6.24 -16.61 11.81
CA LYS A 103 -4.83 -16.30 11.63
C LYS A 103 -4.64 -15.26 10.51
N LEU A 104 -5.22 -15.49 9.33
CA LEU A 104 -5.13 -14.57 8.20
C LEU A 104 -5.70 -13.18 8.56
N LYS A 105 -6.85 -13.13 9.24
CA LYS A 105 -7.42 -11.88 9.73
C LYS A 105 -6.45 -11.13 10.66
N THR A 106 -5.77 -11.85 11.54
CA THR A 106 -4.77 -11.26 12.44
C THR A 106 -3.56 -10.74 11.67
N GLU A 107 -3.10 -11.47 10.66
CA GLU A 107 -2.00 -11.05 9.78
C GLU A 107 -2.36 -9.78 9.00
N ILE A 108 -3.57 -9.70 8.44
CA ILE A 108 -4.06 -8.50 7.72
C ILE A 108 -4.10 -7.28 8.65
N LEU A 109 -4.68 -7.41 9.84
CA LEU A 109 -4.68 -6.34 10.82
C LEU A 109 -3.25 -5.98 11.26
N GLY A 110 -2.37 -6.99 11.33
CA GLY A 110 -0.96 -6.81 11.65
C GLY A 110 -0.20 -5.95 10.65
N LEU A 111 -0.52 -6.03 9.35
CA LEU A 111 0.04 -5.13 8.33
C LEU A 111 -0.35 -3.68 8.65
N MET A 112 -1.63 -3.41 8.87
CA MET A 112 -2.16 -2.07 9.13
C MET A 112 -1.64 -1.44 10.42
N VAL A 113 -1.08 -2.23 11.36
CA VAL A 113 -0.53 -1.76 12.64
C VAL A 113 0.99 -1.66 12.62
N ASN A 114 1.67 -2.52 11.88
CA ASN A 114 3.12 -2.67 11.97
C ASN A 114 3.87 -2.22 10.71
N GLU A 115 3.19 -2.02 9.59
CA GLU A 115 3.80 -1.66 8.31
C GLU A 115 3.10 -0.44 7.68
N PRO A 116 3.70 0.21 6.68
CA PRO A 116 4.92 -0.16 5.94
C PRO A 116 6.26 0.28 6.58
N ASN A 117 6.29 1.24 7.52
CA ASN A 117 7.48 1.80 8.15
C ASN A 117 8.55 2.26 7.15
N ILE A 118 8.14 3.13 6.23
CA ILE A 118 9.02 3.76 5.23
C ILE A 118 9.44 5.12 5.77
N LYS A 119 10.74 5.42 5.71
CA LYS A 119 11.24 6.75 6.04
C LYS A 119 11.03 7.69 4.85
N PRO A 120 10.61 8.95 5.06
CA PRO A 120 10.42 9.90 3.96
C PRO A 120 11.66 10.03 3.07
N GLU A 121 12.86 9.98 3.65
CA GLU A 121 14.13 10.12 2.93
C GLU A 121 14.38 8.97 1.94
N GLU A 122 13.81 7.78 2.18
CA GLU A 122 13.91 6.65 1.26
C GLU A 122 13.25 6.96 -0.09
N LEU A 123 12.17 7.77 -0.08
CA LEU A 123 11.44 8.17 -1.28
C LEU A 123 12.29 8.99 -2.26
N HIS A 124 13.36 9.64 -1.80
CA HIS A 124 14.29 10.35 -2.66
C HIS A 124 14.96 9.46 -3.72
N SER A 125 14.95 8.14 -3.52
CA SER A 125 15.48 7.18 -4.50
C SER A 125 14.53 6.88 -5.64
N ILE A 126 13.24 7.19 -5.51
CA ILE A 126 12.25 7.04 -6.58
C ILE A 126 12.49 8.14 -7.63
N LYS A 127 12.81 7.74 -8.86
CA LYS A 127 13.20 8.65 -9.95
C LYS A 127 12.18 8.69 -11.10
N VAL A 128 11.17 7.86 -11.03
CA VAL A 128 10.12 7.80 -12.06
C VAL A 128 9.02 8.81 -11.78
N PRO A 129 8.33 9.32 -12.82
CA PRO A 129 7.15 10.14 -12.65
C PRO A 129 6.14 9.47 -11.73
N THR A 130 5.70 10.20 -10.71
CA THR A 130 4.81 9.65 -9.67
C THR A 130 3.61 10.54 -9.47
N LEU A 131 2.41 9.96 -9.56
CA LEU A 131 1.17 10.62 -9.20
C LEU A 131 0.71 10.14 -7.82
N VAL A 132 0.57 11.07 -6.87
CA VAL A 132 0.02 10.82 -5.54
C VAL A 132 -1.42 11.30 -5.52
N LEU A 133 -2.35 10.39 -5.24
CA LEU A 133 -3.78 10.66 -5.19
C LEU A 133 -4.32 10.47 -3.77
N ALA A 134 -5.16 11.38 -3.32
CA ALA A 134 -5.87 11.25 -2.06
C ALA A 134 -7.27 11.87 -2.14
N GLY A 135 -8.21 11.35 -1.36
CA GLY A 135 -9.53 11.97 -1.22
C GLY A 135 -9.50 13.20 -0.32
N THR A 136 -10.32 14.22 -0.61
CA THR A 136 -10.47 15.41 0.27
C THR A 136 -10.98 15.04 1.68
N LYS A 137 -11.62 13.87 1.81
CA LYS A 137 -12.13 13.29 3.07
C LYS A 137 -11.51 11.92 3.35
N ASP A 138 -10.24 11.71 2.91
CA ASP A 138 -9.51 10.46 3.06
C ASP A 138 -9.31 10.08 4.54
N LEU A 139 -9.08 8.78 4.79
CA LEU A 139 -8.62 8.29 6.09
C LEU A 139 -7.12 8.59 6.33
N ILE A 140 -6.35 8.77 5.26
CA ILE A 140 -4.98 9.27 5.34
C ILE A 140 -5.03 10.78 5.60
N LYS A 141 -4.14 11.27 6.44
CA LYS A 141 -4.03 12.71 6.73
C LYS A 141 -3.48 13.45 5.50
N GLU A 142 -4.07 14.59 5.18
CA GLU A 142 -3.66 15.41 4.03
C GLU A 142 -2.16 15.78 4.08
N ASN A 143 -1.65 16.16 5.24
CA ASN A 143 -0.23 16.47 5.42
C ASN A 143 0.67 15.26 5.20
N HIS A 144 0.16 14.05 5.36
CA HIS A 144 0.92 12.83 5.10
C HIS A 144 1.01 12.54 3.60
N SER A 145 -0.07 12.75 2.84
CA SER A 145 -0.03 12.66 1.37
C SER A 145 0.90 13.72 0.78
N LYS A 146 0.91 14.94 1.34
CA LYS A 146 1.89 15.98 1.00
C LYS A 146 3.32 15.54 1.30
N LEU A 147 3.56 14.96 2.48
CA LEU A 147 4.88 14.44 2.86
C LEU A 147 5.39 13.40 1.85
N ILE A 148 4.53 12.52 1.34
CA ILE A 148 4.91 11.54 0.31
C ILE A 148 5.33 12.25 -0.97
N ALA A 149 4.50 13.16 -1.48
CA ALA A 149 4.77 13.89 -2.71
C ALA A 149 6.04 14.74 -2.59
N ASP A 150 6.20 15.49 -1.51
CA ASP A 150 7.36 16.39 -1.28
C ASP A 150 8.70 15.64 -1.25
N ASN A 151 8.70 14.34 -0.95
CA ASN A 151 9.90 13.51 -0.90
C ASN A 151 10.15 12.67 -2.17
N ILE A 152 9.31 12.77 -3.19
CA ILE A 152 9.54 12.17 -4.51
C ILE A 152 9.82 13.29 -5.51
N LYS A 153 11.03 13.27 -6.12
CA LYS A 153 11.52 14.39 -6.92
C LYS A 153 10.62 14.76 -8.11
N ASP A 154 10.09 13.76 -8.81
CA ASP A 154 9.22 13.93 -9.99
C ASP A 154 7.81 13.44 -9.61
N SER A 155 7.15 14.20 -8.75
CA SER A 155 5.81 13.87 -8.25
C SER A 155 4.79 14.97 -8.50
N GLU A 156 3.56 14.56 -8.74
CA GLU A 156 2.37 15.40 -8.72
C GLU A 156 1.42 14.90 -7.64
N LEU A 157 0.84 15.83 -6.85
CA LEU A 157 -0.17 15.52 -5.84
C LEU A 157 -1.52 16.05 -6.29
N SER A 158 -2.53 15.19 -6.32
CA SER A 158 -3.90 15.57 -6.62
C SER A 158 -4.86 15.13 -5.51
N PHE A 159 -5.71 16.06 -5.06
CA PHE A 159 -6.83 15.77 -4.17
C PHE A 159 -8.13 15.74 -4.96
N ILE A 160 -8.77 14.57 -4.96
CA ILE A 160 -10.05 14.35 -5.62
C ILE A 160 -11.16 14.42 -4.58
N GLU A 161 -12.30 15.04 -4.92
CA GLU A 161 -13.41 15.10 -3.96
C GLU A 161 -13.93 13.71 -3.62
N GLY A 162 -13.94 13.37 -2.33
CA GLY A 162 -14.39 12.07 -1.85
C GLY A 162 -13.59 11.54 -0.67
N ASN A 163 -13.93 10.32 -0.31
CA ASN A 163 -13.25 9.60 0.77
C ASN A 163 -12.10 8.74 0.21
N HIS A 164 -11.58 7.81 1.00
CA HIS A 164 -10.49 6.90 0.61
C HIS A 164 -10.74 6.12 -0.70
N PHE A 165 -11.99 5.90 -1.10
CA PHE A 165 -12.39 5.10 -2.28
C PHE A 165 -12.69 5.98 -3.51
N ILE A 166 -11.90 7.03 -3.74
CA ILE A 166 -12.12 8.00 -4.85
C ILE A 166 -12.20 7.32 -6.21
N ALA A 167 -11.28 6.42 -6.54
CA ALA A 167 -11.24 5.75 -7.85
C ALA A 167 -12.51 4.97 -8.20
N GLY A 168 -13.22 4.46 -7.19
CA GLY A 168 -14.48 3.72 -7.40
C GLY A 168 -15.72 4.61 -7.37
N LYS A 169 -15.63 5.82 -6.79
CA LYS A 169 -16.78 6.73 -6.61
C LYS A 169 -16.79 7.88 -7.61
N ASN A 170 -15.61 8.37 -7.98
CA ASN A 170 -15.45 9.49 -8.90
C ASN A 170 -14.48 9.14 -10.05
N PRO A 171 -14.78 8.09 -10.85
CA PRO A 171 -13.86 7.61 -11.87
C PRO A 171 -13.68 8.56 -13.08
N SER A 172 -14.45 9.64 -13.13
CA SER A 172 -14.40 10.65 -14.19
C SER A 172 -13.48 11.85 -13.88
N GLU A 173 -12.95 11.94 -12.67
CA GLU A 173 -11.99 12.95 -12.22
C GLU A 173 -10.55 12.41 -12.27
#